data_13d5aec066031f9259ad301532d04770
#
_entry.id   13d5aec066031f9259ad301532d04770
#
_cell.length_a   1.000
_cell.length_b   1.000
_cell.length_c   1.000
_cell.angle_alpha   90.00
_cell.angle_beta   90.00
_cell.angle_gamma   90.00
#
_symmetry.space_group_name_H-M   'P 1'
#
loop_
_entity.id
_entity.type
_entity.pdbx_description
1 polymer ?
#
loop_
_entity_poly.entity_id
_entity_poly.type
_entity_poly.pdbx_seq_one_letter_code
_entity_poly.pdbx_strand_id
1 'polypeptide(L)'
;MEQPIQVALVTGASRGIGRGVVQVLSDAGATVYATGRSIADAQLPDRVIRLRCDHTDDEQVARVFDRILDDTGRLDLLVNGVWGGYEQMMEHGQFTWPKPFWEQPLWRWDAMMTAGVRAGYVASHHAARMMVPQRCGLIVHLSHWAAQKHQSNVAYGVSKAATDKMTAHMAHELTSYGIAVVALYPGMVRTEGVMQFAAHLDLSNSESPEFTGRVIAALAADPHVLRVSGRWLVVAALAGDYGITDIDGKQPRPLTLADV
;
A
#
# COMPACT_ATOMS: atom_id res chain seq x y z
N MET A 1 -5.49 -10.40 24.41
CA MET A 1 -5.59 -8.93 24.52
C MET A 1 -5.16 -8.39 23.18
N GLU A 2 -6.06 -7.71 22.50
CA GLU A 2 -5.74 -6.96 21.28
C GLU A 2 -4.68 -5.92 21.65
N GLN A 3 -3.50 -6.00 21.07
CA GLN A 3 -2.54 -4.91 21.18
C GLN A 3 -2.88 -3.91 20.07
N PRO A 4 -3.37 -2.72 20.42
CA PRO A 4 -3.61 -1.70 19.41
C PRO A 4 -2.28 -1.34 18.71
N ILE A 5 -2.36 -1.01 17.41
CA ILE A 5 -1.22 -0.47 16.67
C ILE A 5 -0.75 0.78 17.41
N GLN A 6 0.50 0.78 17.86
CA GLN A 6 1.07 1.94 18.53
C GLN A 6 1.80 2.84 17.53
N VAL A 7 2.61 2.26 16.65
CA VAL A 7 3.44 3.00 15.68
C VAL A 7 3.28 2.43 14.29
N ALA A 8 2.89 3.27 13.36
CA ALA A 8 2.71 2.92 11.96
C ALA A 8 3.52 3.83 11.03
N LEU A 9 4.10 3.26 9.98
CA LEU A 9 4.69 3.99 8.86
C LEU A 9 3.85 3.72 7.59
N VAL A 10 3.37 4.78 6.96
CA VAL A 10 2.68 4.72 5.67
C VAL A 10 3.54 5.44 4.63
N THR A 11 4.07 4.71 3.67
CA THR A 11 4.82 5.28 2.56
C THR A 11 3.90 5.67 1.41
N GLY A 12 4.23 6.73 0.65
CA GLY A 12 3.36 7.19 -0.44
C GLY A 12 2.04 7.80 0.06
N ALA A 13 2.07 8.48 1.21
CA ALA A 13 0.90 8.94 1.94
C ALA A 13 0.39 10.34 1.53
N SER A 14 1.00 10.99 0.55
CA SER A 14 0.60 12.35 0.16
C SER A 14 -0.79 12.42 -0.48
N ARG A 15 -1.30 11.32 -1.03
CA ARG A 15 -2.59 11.21 -1.74
C ARG A 15 -3.08 9.77 -1.80
N GLY A 16 -4.29 9.58 -2.34
CA GLY A 16 -4.86 8.28 -2.67
C GLY A 16 -4.99 7.34 -1.47
N ILE A 17 -4.76 6.05 -1.68
CA ILE A 17 -4.92 5.02 -0.65
C ILE A 17 -4.06 5.32 0.57
N GLY A 18 -2.78 5.72 0.36
CA GLY A 18 -1.87 6.03 1.48
C GLY A 18 -2.42 7.12 2.39
N ARG A 19 -3.04 8.18 1.83
CA ARG A 19 -3.70 9.23 2.60
C ARG A 19 -4.88 8.69 3.41
N GLY A 20 -5.75 7.88 2.78
CA GLY A 20 -6.88 7.27 3.47
C GLY A 20 -6.46 6.34 4.61
N VAL A 21 -5.40 5.56 4.41
CA VAL A 21 -4.80 4.72 5.47
C VAL A 21 -4.31 5.57 6.64
N VAL A 22 -3.57 6.65 6.37
CA VAL A 22 -3.10 7.58 7.41
C VAL A 22 -4.25 8.16 8.20
N GLN A 23 -5.35 8.58 7.53
CA GLN A 23 -6.53 9.11 8.21
C GLN A 23 -7.09 8.10 9.21
N VAL A 24 -7.34 6.87 8.76
CA VAL A 24 -7.94 5.83 9.61
C VAL A 24 -7.05 5.43 10.77
N LEU A 25 -5.76 5.21 10.54
CA LEU A 25 -4.82 4.82 11.60
C LEU A 25 -4.64 5.95 12.63
N SER A 26 -4.61 7.18 12.15
CA SER A 26 -4.57 8.37 13.01
C SER A 26 -5.84 8.45 13.87
N ASP A 27 -7.03 8.26 13.31
CA ASP A 27 -8.30 8.30 14.04
C ASP A 27 -8.42 7.15 15.08
N ALA A 28 -7.78 6.02 14.78
CA ALA A 28 -7.65 4.90 15.74
C ALA A 28 -6.63 5.15 16.87
N GLY A 29 -5.95 6.31 16.89
CA GLY A 29 -5.04 6.70 17.96
C GLY A 29 -3.59 6.24 17.79
N ALA A 30 -3.21 5.68 16.66
CA ALA A 30 -1.82 5.30 16.38
C ALA A 30 -0.92 6.54 16.20
N THR A 31 0.35 6.43 16.57
CA THR A 31 1.41 7.35 16.14
C THR A 31 1.73 7.02 14.68
N VAL A 32 1.36 7.90 13.75
CA VAL A 32 1.50 7.65 12.33
C VAL A 32 2.59 8.53 11.72
N TYR A 33 3.60 7.89 11.15
CA TYR A 33 4.58 8.51 10.27
C TYR A 33 4.09 8.38 8.81
N ALA A 34 3.96 9.50 8.14
CA ALA A 34 3.52 9.57 6.75
C ALA A 34 4.65 10.11 5.88
N THR A 35 4.97 9.40 4.80
CA THR A 35 6.07 9.81 3.92
C THR A 35 5.64 10.00 2.47
N GLY A 36 6.36 10.86 1.77
CA GLY A 36 6.18 11.15 0.36
C GLY A 36 6.98 12.38 -0.07
N ARG A 37 7.15 12.57 -1.37
CA ARG A 37 7.87 13.74 -1.93
C ARG A 37 7.14 15.05 -1.66
N SER A 38 5.81 15.03 -1.69
CA SER A 38 4.92 16.20 -1.47
C SER A 38 4.11 16.09 -0.17
N ILE A 39 4.64 15.42 0.84
CA ILE A 39 3.91 15.13 2.09
C ILE A 39 3.62 16.40 2.90
N ALA A 40 4.44 17.45 2.76
CA ALA A 40 4.25 18.70 3.47
C ALA A 40 2.93 19.38 3.10
N ASP A 41 2.51 19.27 1.83
CA ASP A 41 1.30 19.89 1.30
C ASP A 41 0.07 18.96 1.37
N ALA A 42 0.25 17.75 1.89
CA ALA A 42 -0.83 16.78 1.97
C ALA A 42 -1.86 17.15 3.04
N GLN A 43 -3.13 16.97 2.72
CA GLN A 43 -4.23 17.14 3.68
C GLN A 43 -4.30 15.92 4.58
N LEU A 44 -3.60 15.97 5.72
CA LEU A 44 -3.52 14.93 6.74
C LEU A 44 -3.85 15.53 8.11
N PRO A 45 -4.33 14.72 9.08
CA PRO A 45 -4.53 15.16 10.45
C PRO A 45 -3.27 15.80 11.05
N ASP A 46 -3.43 16.81 11.90
CA ASP A 46 -2.31 17.59 12.45
C ASP A 46 -1.35 16.75 13.31
N ARG A 47 -1.86 15.71 13.96
CA ARG A 47 -1.06 14.78 14.79
C ARG A 47 -0.17 13.81 14.01
N VAL A 48 -0.31 13.76 12.67
CA VAL A 48 0.51 12.89 11.81
C VAL A 48 1.91 13.48 11.63
N ILE A 49 2.92 12.66 11.82
CA ILE A 49 4.32 13.05 11.64
C ILE A 49 4.65 12.93 10.15
N ARG A 50 4.82 14.08 9.50
CA ARG A 50 5.10 14.18 8.07
C ARG A 50 6.61 14.20 7.85
N LEU A 51 7.13 13.22 7.10
CA LEU A 51 8.54 13.13 6.75
C LEU A 51 8.69 13.14 5.23
N ARG A 52 9.31 14.20 4.68
CA ARG A 52 9.61 14.23 3.24
C ARG A 52 10.62 13.14 2.89
N CYS A 53 10.26 12.29 1.93
CA CYS A 53 11.10 11.19 1.50
C CYS A 53 10.86 10.89 0.01
N ASP A 54 11.93 10.84 -0.77
CA ASP A 54 11.93 10.17 -2.06
C ASP A 54 12.35 8.71 -1.84
N HIS A 55 11.42 7.80 -2.02
CA HIS A 55 11.64 6.37 -1.77
C HIS A 55 12.50 5.68 -2.84
N THR A 56 12.97 6.40 -3.84
CA THR A 56 14.00 5.94 -4.78
C THR A 56 15.42 6.21 -4.29
N ASP A 57 15.56 6.95 -3.19
CA ASP A 57 16.81 7.30 -2.52
C ASP A 57 16.90 6.52 -1.18
N ASP A 58 17.77 5.53 -1.13
CA ASP A 58 17.92 4.64 0.02
C ASP A 58 18.36 5.36 1.31
N GLU A 59 19.17 6.42 1.20
CA GLU A 59 19.61 7.19 2.36
C GLU A 59 18.44 7.99 2.96
N GLN A 60 17.55 8.54 2.13
CA GLN A 60 16.35 9.19 2.63
C GLN A 60 15.43 8.18 3.33
N VAL A 61 15.29 6.97 2.77
CA VAL A 61 14.51 5.90 3.42
C VAL A 61 15.14 5.54 4.77
N ALA A 62 16.45 5.31 4.83
CA ALA A 62 17.15 4.98 6.08
C ALA A 62 16.88 6.04 7.16
N ARG A 63 17.00 7.33 6.83
CA ARG A 63 16.72 8.44 7.79
C ARG A 63 15.28 8.44 8.33
N VAL A 64 14.30 7.98 7.55
CA VAL A 64 12.93 7.81 8.06
C VAL A 64 12.88 6.77 9.17
N PHE A 65 13.53 5.63 8.98
CA PHE A 65 13.54 4.56 9.98
C PHE A 65 14.39 4.91 11.20
N ASP A 66 15.52 5.59 11.02
CA ASP A 66 16.33 6.12 12.14
C ASP A 66 15.48 7.08 12.98
N ARG A 67 14.73 7.98 12.34
CA ARG A 67 13.83 8.89 13.05
C ARG A 67 12.74 8.16 13.83
N ILE A 68 12.12 7.10 13.26
CA ILE A 68 11.10 6.31 13.98
C ILE A 68 11.74 5.59 15.16
N LEU A 69 12.94 5.04 14.99
CA LEU A 69 13.67 4.35 16.05
C LEU A 69 14.00 5.31 17.20
N ASP A 70 14.49 6.50 16.89
CA ASP A 70 14.84 7.53 17.89
C ASP A 70 13.62 8.04 18.66
N ASP A 71 12.49 8.24 17.96
CA ASP A 71 11.27 8.79 18.59
C ASP A 71 10.52 7.74 19.44
N THR A 72 10.50 6.47 19.02
CA THR A 72 9.56 5.48 19.59
C THR A 72 10.19 4.15 19.98
N GLY A 73 11.37 3.84 19.46
CA GLY A 73 12.04 2.55 19.66
C GLY A 73 11.34 1.34 19.02
N ARG A 74 10.25 1.54 18.27
CA ARG A 74 9.44 0.45 17.70
C ARG A 74 8.76 0.82 16.38
N LEU A 75 8.34 -0.22 15.63
CA LEU A 75 7.44 -0.10 14.49
C LEU A 75 6.52 -1.33 14.45
N ASP A 76 5.21 -1.13 14.46
CA ASP A 76 4.23 -2.22 14.50
C ASP A 76 3.66 -2.52 13.11
N LEU A 77 3.52 -1.48 12.28
CA LEU A 77 2.91 -1.57 10.96
C LEU A 77 3.71 -0.77 9.93
N LEU A 78 4.07 -1.42 8.82
CA LEU A 78 4.52 -0.75 7.60
C LEU A 78 3.48 -0.94 6.50
N VAL A 79 3.03 0.17 5.89
CA VAL A 79 2.19 0.13 4.68
C VAL A 79 2.97 0.69 3.49
N ASN A 80 3.29 -0.15 2.53
CA ASN A 80 3.99 0.21 1.30
C ASN A 80 2.99 0.72 0.25
N GLY A 81 2.80 2.04 0.21
CA GLY A 81 1.91 2.74 -0.70
C GLY A 81 2.61 3.57 -1.79
N VAL A 82 3.95 3.58 -1.82
CA VAL A 82 4.71 4.26 -2.88
C VAL A 82 4.47 3.59 -4.22
N TRP A 83 4.18 4.40 -5.23
CA TRP A 83 3.99 3.94 -6.59
C TRP A 83 4.50 4.98 -7.59
N GLY A 84 4.97 4.53 -8.75
CA GLY A 84 5.35 5.36 -9.89
C GLY A 84 4.80 4.79 -11.19
N GLY A 85 4.76 5.62 -12.25
CA GLY A 85 4.33 5.20 -13.57
C GLY A 85 2.91 5.65 -13.98
N TYR A 86 2.13 6.25 -13.05
CA TYR A 86 0.84 6.85 -13.39
C TYR A 86 0.95 8.33 -13.79
N GLU A 87 2.06 8.99 -13.47
CA GLU A 87 2.23 10.43 -13.65
C GLU A 87 2.16 10.87 -15.11
N GLN A 88 2.50 9.97 -16.02
CA GLN A 88 2.55 10.25 -17.46
C GLN A 88 1.76 9.19 -18.25
N MET A 89 0.52 8.93 -17.85
CA MET A 89 -0.38 8.07 -18.64
C MET A 89 -0.74 8.71 -20.00
N MET A 90 -0.69 10.05 -20.03
CA MET A 90 -0.81 10.87 -21.26
C MET A 90 0.57 11.34 -21.69
N GLU A 91 1.02 11.01 -22.89
CA GLU A 91 2.26 11.48 -23.49
C GLU A 91 1.95 12.18 -24.83
N HIS A 92 2.42 13.41 -24.97
CA HIS A 92 2.17 14.21 -26.18
C HIS A 92 0.68 14.26 -26.59
N GLY A 93 -0.21 14.33 -25.58
CA GLY A 93 -1.67 14.36 -25.79
C GLY A 93 -2.31 12.99 -26.13
N GLN A 94 -1.56 11.90 -26.10
CA GLN A 94 -2.05 10.55 -26.33
C GLN A 94 -2.09 9.74 -25.05
N PHE A 95 -3.17 8.99 -24.85
CA PHE A 95 -3.27 8.02 -23.76
C PHE A 95 -2.45 6.76 -24.12
N THR A 96 -1.24 6.65 -23.55
CA THR A 96 -0.26 5.63 -23.90
C THR A 96 -0.33 4.39 -22.98
N TRP A 97 -1.13 4.44 -21.92
CA TRP A 97 -1.23 3.38 -20.93
C TRP A 97 -1.57 1.98 -21.51
N PRO A 98 -2.54 1.82 -22.43
CA PRO A 98 -2.90 0.52 -23.00
C PRO A 98 -2.09 0.10 -24.23
N LYS A 99 -1.09 0.89 -24.66
CA LYS A 99 -0.27 0.53 -25.82
C LYS A 99 0.46 -0.79 -25.60
N PRO A 100 0.72 -1.56 -26.66
CA PRO A 100 1.49 -2.79 -26.58
C PRO A 100 2.91 -2.51 -26.04
N PHE A 101 3.53 -3.48 -25.38
CA PHE A 101 4.78 -3.26 -24.60
C PHE A 101 5.94 -2.73 -25.46
N TRP A 102 5.99 -3.07 -26.75
CA TRP A 102 7.03 -2.59 -27.67
C TRP A 102 6.87 -1.13 -28.11
N GLU A 103 5.71 -0.51 -27.80
CA GLU A 103 5.44 0.92 -27.96
C GLU A 103 5.42 1.68 -26.64
N GLN A 104 5.57 0.96 -25.52
CA GLN A 104 5.62 1.57 -24.19
C GLN A 104 6.96 2.28 -24.00
N PRO A 105 6.98 3.47 -23.37
CA PRO A 105 8.24 4.14 -23.06
C PRO A 105 8.99 3.39 -21.95
N LEU A 106 10.31 3.24 -22.09
CA LEU A 106 11.13 2.50 -21.11
C LEU A 106 11.09 3.11 -19.73
N TRP A 107 10.97 4.45 -19.60
CA TRP A 107 10.85 5.11 -18.31
C TRP A 107 9.69 4.58 -17.46
N ARG A 108 8.60 4.08 -18.10
CA ARG A 108 7.44 3.52 -17.36
C ARG A 108 7.81 2.23 -16.64
N TRP A 109 8.60 1.38 -17.28
CA TRP A 109 9.17 0.20 -16.64
C TRP A 109 10.04 0.61 -15.44
N ASP A 110 10.98 1.54 -15.66
CA ASP A 110 11.89 1.99 -14.60
C ASP A 110 11.12 2.60 -13.41
N ALA A 111 10.12 3.44 -13.67
CA ALA A 111 9.29 4.04 -12.63
C ALA A 111 8.54 2.98 -11.80
N MET A 112 7.92 1.98 -12.46
CA MET A 112 7.19 0.92 -11.78
C MET A 112 8.10 -0.01 -10.98
N MET A 113 9.26 -0.36 -11.52
CA MET A 113 10.21 -1.23 -10.83
C MET A 113 10.93 -0.48 -9.69
N THR A 114 11.35 0.76 -9.89
CA THR A 114 12.09 1.53 -8.89
C THR A 114 11.18 2.06 -7.79
N ALA A 115 10.16 2.82 -8.12
CA ALA A 115 9.25 3.39 -7.14
C ALA A 115 8.16 2.39 -6.68
N GLY A 116 7.77 1.43 -7.52
CA GLY A 116 6.77 0.44 -7.17
C GLY A 116 7.33 -0.75 -6.37
N VAL A 117 8.31 -1.46 -6.95
CA VAL A 117 8.81 -2.72 -6.37
C VAL A 117 9.98 -2.46 -5.41
N ARG A 118 11.05 -1.81 -5.90
CA ARG A 118 12.27 -1.63 -5.12
C ARG A 118 12.05 -0.76 -3.88
N ALA A 119 11.26 0.31 -3.98
CA ALA A 119 10.93 1.15 -2.83
C ALA A 119 10.26 0.34 -1.71
N GLY A 120 9.30 -0.54 -2.06
CA GLY A 120 8.67 -1.46 -1.10
C GLY A 120 9.65 -2.44 -0.47
N TYR A 121 10.62 -2.96 -1.26
CA TYR A 121 11.68 -3.83 -0.74
C TYR A 121 12.56 -3.11 0.28
N VAL A 122 13.06 -1.92 -0.06
CA VAL A 122 13.96 -1.14 0.82
C VAL A 122 13.27 -0.74 2.11
N ALA A 123 12.02 -0.25 2.04
CA ALA A 123 11.25 0.07 3.24
C ALA A 123 11.00 -1.19 4.11
N SER A 124 10.65 -2.32 3.50
CA SER A 124 10.44 -3.58 4.22
C SER A 124 11.72 -4.11 4.85
N HIS A 125 12.89 -3.95 4.19
CA HIS A 125 14.19 -4.29 4.76
C HIS A 125 14.46 -3.55 6.06
N HIS A 126 14.26 -2.23 6.10
CA HIS A 126 14.44 -1.44 7.30
C HIS A 126 13.40 -1.77 8.38
N ALA A 127 12.12 -1.95 8.00
CA ALA A 127 11.07 -2.35 8.92
C ALA A 127 11.36 -3.70 9.58
N ALA A 128 11.79 -4.69 8.81
CA ALA A 128 12.14 -6.01 9.33
C ALA A 128 13.29 -5.93 10.38
N ARG A 129 14.28 -5.08 10.18
CA ARG A 129 15.37 -4.86 11.17
C ARG A 129 14.87 -4.32 12.51
N MET A 130 13.77 -3.56 12.52
CA MET A 130 13.11 -3.12 13.76
C MET A 130 12.19 -4.21 14.33
N MET A 131 11.40 -4.86 13.47
CA MET A 131 10.36 -5.81 13.88
C MET A 131 10.93 -7.17 14.34
N VAL A 132 12.06 -7.63 13.77
CA VAL A 132 12.69 -8.92 14.15
C VAL A 132 13.06 -8.98 15.64
N PRO A 133 13.79 -8.00 16.21
CA PRO A 133 14.03 -8.01 17.65
C PRO A 133 12.76 -7.81 18.49
N GLN A 134 11.74 -7.10 17.98
CA GLN A 134 10.43 -6.95 18.64
C GLN A 134 9.62 -8.25 18.68
N ARG A 135 9.89 -9.17 17.75
CA ARG A 135 9.13 -10.42 17.51
C ARG A 135 7.65 -10.18 17.23
N CYS A 136 7.32 -9.08 16.65
CA CYS A 136 5.97 -8.74 16.17
C CYS A 136 6.03 -7.66 15.09
N GLY A 137 5.06 -7.64 14.21
CA GLY A 137 4.89 -6.63 13.18
C GLY A 137 4.00 -7.09 12.03
N LEU A 138 3.55 -6.12 11.26
CA LEU A 138 2.81 -6.35 10.03
C LEU A 138 3.38 -5.46 8.90
N ILE A 139 3.71 -6.09 7.77
CA ILE A 139 4.09 -5.41 6.53
C ILE A 139 2.98 -5.62 5.51
N VAL A 140 2.45 -4.53 4.97
CA VAL A 140 1.40 -4.53 3.96
C VAL A 140 1.93 -3.94 2.66
N HIS A 141 1.78 -4.68 1.56
CA HIS A 141 2.03 -4.20 0.21
C HIS A 141 0.70 -3.94 -0.51
N LEU A 142 0.62 -2.87 -1.29
CA LEU A 142 -0.51 -2.61 -2.18
C LEU A 142 -0.23 -3.22 -3.57
N SER A 143 -0.95 -4.27 -3.91
CA SER A 143 -0.83 -4.99 -5.18
C SER A 143 -2.13 -4.91 -5.98
N HIS A 144 -2.30 -5.77 -6.99
CA HIS A 144 -3.44 -5.70 -7.89
C HIS A 144 -3.62 -7.00 -8.68
N TRP A 145 -4.83 -7.25 -9.17
CA TRP A 145 -5.20 -8.39 -10.03
C TRP A 145 -4.31 -8.55 -11.28
N ALA A 146 -3.67 -7.47 -11.76
CA ALA A 146 -2.69 -7.53 -12.85
C ALA A 146 -1.50 -8.46 -12.55
N ALA A 147 -1.25 -8.82 -11.29
CA ALA A 147 -0.28 -9.85 -10.92
C ALA A 147 -0.69 -11.26 -11.35
N GLN A 148 -2.00 -11.51 -11.48
CA GLN A 148 -2.58 -12.83 -11.72
C GLN A 148 -3.13 -12.98 -13.15
N LYS A 149 -3.52 -11.89 -13.78
CA LYS A 149 -4.15 -11.86 -15.10
C LYS A 149 -3.65 -10.67 -15.90
N HIS A 150 -3.60 -10.81 -17.22
CA HIS A 150 -3.23 -9.69 -18.08
C HIS A 150 -4.24 -8.54 -17.93
N GLN A 151 -3.78 -7.44 -17.37
CA GLN A 151 -4.51 -6.18 -17.25
C GLN A 151 -3.55 -5.02 -17.48
N SER A 152 -3.99 -4.03 -18.24
CA SER A 152 -3.27 -2.81 -18.56
C SER A 152 -2.06 -3.03 -19.46
N ASN A 153 -0.85 -3.16 -18.91
CA ASN A 153 0.38 -3.33 -19.67
C ASN A 153 1.38 -4.24 -18.96
N VAL A 154 2.42 -4.67 -19.69
CA VAL A 154 3.42 -5.63 -19.21
C VAL A 154 4.16 -5.11 -17.98
N ALA A 155 4.60 -3.85 -17.98
CA ALA A 155 5.35 -3.28 -16.85
C ALA A 155 4.51 -3.30 -15.56
N TYR A 156 3.23 -2.96 -15.67
CA TYR A 156 2.28 -3.00 -14.57
C TYR A 156 2.08 -4.42 -14.03
N GLY A 157 1.75 -5.37 -14.92
CA GLY A 157 1.55 -6.77 -14.52
C GLY A 157 2.79 -7.38 -13.86
N VAL A 158 3.97 -7.18 -14.46
CA VAL A 158 5.24 -7.69 -13.91
C VAL A 158 5.54 -7.08 -12.54
N SER A 159 5.36 -5.76 -12.38
CA SER A 159 5.62 -5.10 -11.09
C SER A 159 4.69 -5.59 -9.98
N LYS A 160 3.41 -5.84 -10.28
CA LYS A 160 2.46 -6.39 -9.30
C LYS A 160 2.74 -7.86 -8.97
N ALA A 161 3.11 -8.67 -9.98
CA ALA A 161 3.57 -10.04 -9.75
C ALA A 161 4.86 -10.10 -8.91
N ALA A 162 5.80 -9.19 -9.15
CA ALA A 162 7.00 -9.05 -8.33
C ALA A 162 6.67 -8.68 -6.87
N THR A 163 5.70 -7.78 -6.66
CA THR A 163 5.22 -7.42 -5.31
C THR A 163 4.62 -8.62 -4.58
N ASP A 164 3.78 -9.42 -5.25
CA ASP A 164 3.19 -10.62 -4.66
C ASP A 164 4.24 -11.67 -4.33
N LYS A 165 5.18 -11.89 -5.24
CA LYS A 165 6.27 -12.85 -5.01
C LYS A 165 7.16 -12.41 -3.85
N MET A 166 7.49 -11.12 -3.79
CA MET A 166 8.25 -10.52 -2.70
C MET A 166 7.51 -10.70 -1.35
N THR A 167 6.21 -10.45 -1.31
CA THR A 167 5.35 -10.68 -0.13
C THR A 167 5.47 -12.11 0.38
N ALA A 168 5.33 -13.11 -0.51
CA ALA A 168 5.39 -14.52 -0.15
C ALA A 168 6.78 -14.93 0.41
N HIS A 169 7.87 -14.41 -0.19
CA HIS A 169 9.22 -14.74 0.27
C HIS A 169 9.56 -14.05 1.59
N MET A 170 9.22 -12.76 1.75
CA MET A 170 9.40 -12.05 3.02
C MET A 170 8.62 -12.71 4.15
N ALA A 171 7.38 -13.13 3.90
CA ALA A 171 6.58 -13.87 4.88
C ALA A 171 7.25 -15.17 5.32
N HIS A 172 7.80 -15.94 4.37
CA HIS A 172 8.54 -17.17 4.68
C HIS A 172 9.70 -16.93 5.65
N GLU A 173 10.47 -15.85 5.42
CA GLU A 173 11.61 -15.51 6.26
C GLU A 173 11.20 -14.92 7.63
N LEU A 174 10.08 -14.20 7.70
CA LEU A 174 9.68 -13.39 8.87
C LEU A 174 8.68 -14.08 9.81
N THR A 175 7.96 -15.11 9.34
CA THR A 175 6.92 -15.79 10.14
C THR A 175 7.45 -16.35 11.46
N SER A 176 8.66 -16.91 11.48
CA SER A 176 9.29 -17.44 12.71
C SER A 176 9.61 -16.37 13.75
N TYR A 177 9.62 -15.11 13.35
CA TYR A 177 9.80 -13.95 14.21
C TYR A 177 8.46 -13.30 14.63
N GLY A 178 7.32 -13.91 14.27
CA GLY A 178 6.01 -13.35 14.61
C GLY A 178 5.60 -12.14 13.76
N ILE A 179 6.20 -11.98 12.58
CA ILE A 179 5.92 -10.85 11.66
C ILE A 179 5.13 -11.38 10.47
N ALA A 180 3.98 -10.75 10.21
CA ALA A 180 3.17 -11.05 9.05
C ALA A 180 3.52 -10.12 7.87
N VAL A 181 3.45 -10.65 6.65
CA VAL A 181 3.61 -9.88 5.41
C VAL A 181 2.47 -10.24 4.47
N VAL A 182 1.70 -9.26 4.00
CA VAL A 182 0.56 -9.49 3.10
C VAL A 182 0.57 -8.53 1.92
N ALA A 183 0.02 -8.97 0.79
CA ALA A 183 -0.33 -8.09 -0.33
C ALA A 183 -1.84 -7.86 -0.34
N LEU A 184 -2.29 -6.61 -0.46
CA LEU A 184 -3.69 -6.26 -0.57
C LEU A 184 -4.06 -5.89 -2.00
N TYR A 185 -5.22 -6.39 -2.44
CA TYR A 185 -5.84 -6.08 -3.72
C TYR A 185 -7.08 -5.21 -3.49
N PRO A 186 -6.93 -3.88 -3.50
CA PRO A 186 -8.09 -2.98 -3.52
C PRO A 186 -8.87 -3.13 -4.82
N GLY A 187 -10.17 -2.81 -4.78
CA GLY A 187 -10.99 -2.64 -5.97
C GLY A 187 -10.70 -1.33 -6.71
N MET A 188 -11.72 -0.78 -7.36
CA MET A 188 -11.63 0.57 -7.95
C MET A 188 -11.70 1.63 -6.86
N VAL A 189 -10.56 2.18 -6.48
CA VAL A 189 -10.48 3.17 -5.39
C VAL A 189 -10.68 4.58 -5.93
N ARG A 190 -11.61 5.34 -5.34
CA ARG A 190 -11.92 6.75 -5.66
C ARG A 190 -10.80 7.69 -5.20
N THR A 191 -9.58 7.47 -5.71
CA THR A 191 -8.45 8.37 -5.48
C THR A 191 -8.60 9.64 -6.30
N GLU A 192 -7.84 10.68 -5.97
CA GLU A 192 -7.84 11.96 -6.71
C GLU A 192 -7.52 11.74 -8.20
N GLY A 193 -6.61 10.81 -8.52
CA GLY A 193 -6.27 10.47 -9.89
C GLY A 193 -7.41 9.78 -10.64
N VAL A 194 -8.10 8.83 -10.00
CA VAL A 194 -9.26 8.14 -10.58
C VAL A 194 -10.42 9.09 -10.79
N MET A 195 -10.68 10.00 -9.83
CA MET A 195 -11.79 10.94 -9.90
C MET A 195 -11.66 11.98 -11.02
N GLN A 196 -10.46 12.23 -11.54
CA GLN A 196 -10.28 13.05 -12.76
C GLN A 196 -10.96 12.42 -14.00
N PHE A 197 -11.17 11.13 -13.99
CA PHE A 197 -11.78 10.37 -15.08
C PHE A 197 -13.16 9.79 -14.72
N ALA A 198 -13.75 10.21 -13.61
CA ALA A 198 -14.99 9.65 -13.04
C ALA A 198 -16.15 9.58 -14.06
N ALA A 199 -16.26 10.56 -14.98
CA ALA A 199 -17.29 10.57 -16.02
C ALA A 199 -17.20 9.40 -17.02
N HIS A 200 -16.08 8.71 -17.06
CA HIS A 200 -15.80 7.61 -17.99
C HIS A 200 -15.65 6.25 -17.31
N LEU A 201 -15.87 6.19 -15.99
CA LEU A 201 -15.65 4.98 -15.19
C LEU A 201 -16.96 4.51 -14.53
N ASP A 202 -17.17 3.21 -14.47
CA ASP A 202 -18.18 2.64 -13.59
C ASP A 202 -17.67 2.61 -12.15
N LEU A 203 -18.22 3.50 -11.34
CA LEU A 203 -17.87 3.61 -9.91
C LEU A 203 -18.90 2.93 -9.00
N SER A 204 -19.83 2.15 -9.52
CA SER A 204 -20.90 1.50 -8.76
C SER A 204 -20.37 0.58 -7.66
N ASN A 205 -19.27 -0.14 -7.92
CA ASN A 205 -18.56 -1.01 -6.99
C ASN A 205 -17.20 -0.43 -6.55
N SER A 206 -17.08 0.90 -6.50
CA SER A 206 -15.84 1.57 -6.11
C SER A 206 -15.71 1.69 -4.59
N GLU A 207 -14.48 1.83 -4.13
CA GLU A 207 -14.08 1.93 -2.73
C GLU A 207 -13.53 3.33 -2.41
N SER A 208 -13.70 3.81 -1.17
CA SER A 208 -12.96 4.99 -0.71
C SER A 208 -11.51 4.64 -0.39
N PRO A 209 -10.58 5.60 -0.38
CA PRO A 209 -9.23 5.37 0.13
C PRO A 209 -9.19 4.90 1.59
N GLU A 210 -10.13 5.37 2.41
CA GLU A 210 -10.28 5.03 3.81
C GLU A 210 -10.75 3.58 4.00
N PHE A 211 -11.47 2.99 3.05
CA PHE A 211 -11.91 1.60 3.12
C PHE A 211 -10.73 0.63 3.25
N THR A 212 -9.71 0.81 2.39
CA THR A 212 -8.46 0.05 2.51
C THR A 212 -7.80 0.28 3.89
N GLY A 213 -7.83 1.52 4.39
CA GLY A 213 -7.31 1.87 5.72
C GLY A 213 -8.02 1.12 6.85
N ARG A 214 -9.35 1.03 6.81
CA ARG A 214 -10.17 0.29 7.79
C ARG A 214 -9.82 -1.20 7.81
N VAL A 215 -9.65 -1.80 6.63
CA VAL A 215 -9.25 -3.21 6.53
C VAL A 215 -7.84 -3.43 7.06
N ILE A 216 -6.89 -2.53 6.77
CA ILE A 216 -5.53 -2.60 7.30
C ILE A 216 -5.54 -2.48 8.83
N ALA A 217 -6.34 -1.57 9.39
CA ALA A 217 -6.45 -1.40 10.84
C ALA A 217 -7.00 -2.67 11.52
N ALA A 218 -8.04 -3.28 10.95
CA ALA A 218 -8.58 -4.54 11.46
C ALA A 218 -7.59 -5.70 11.35
N LEU A 219 -6.92 -5.82 10.20
CA LEU A 219 -5.90 -6.85 9.96
C LEU A 219 -4.74 -6.73 10.96
N ALA A 220 -4.32 -5.51 11.28
CA ALA A 220 -3.25 -5.27 12.23
C ALA A 220 -3.67 -5.48 13.70
N ALA A 221 -4.97 -5.41 13.99
CA ALA A 221 -5.55 -5.75 15.29
C ALA A 221 -5.84 -7.27 15.43
N ASP A 222 -5.81 -8.04 14.32
CA ASP A 222 -6.11 -9.46 14.36
C ASP A 222 -4.96 -10.26 15.01
N PRO A 223 -5.19 -10.91 16.18
CA PRO A 223 -4.18 -11.74 16.84
C PRO A 223 -3.77 -12.96 16.03
N HIS A 224 -4.50 -13.28 14.98
CA HIS A 224 -4.27 -14.42 14.09
C HIS A 224 -3.74 -14.00 12.71
N VAL A 225 -3.27 -12.77 12.54
CA VAL A 225 -2.79 -12.23 11.26
C VAL A 225 -1.73 -13.10 10.57
N LEU A 226 -0.93 -13.85 11.32
CA LEU A 226 0.04 -14.80 10.78
C LEU A 226 -0.58 -15.89 9.89
N ARG A 227 -1.87 -16.22 10.06
CA ARG A 227 -2.57 -17.23 9.24
C ARG A 227 -2.73 -16.81 7.78
N VAL A 228 -2.69 -15.52 7.51
CA VAL A 228 -2.82 -14.96 6.16
C VAL A 228 -1.49 -14.43 5.60
N SER A 229 -0.41 -14.56 6.37
CA SER A 229 0.93 -14.12 5.94
C SER A 229 1.38 -14.85 4.67
N GLY A 230 2.03 -14.14 3.78
CA GLY A 230 2.50 -14.62 2.48
C GLY A 230 1.46 -14.63 1.36
N ARG A 231 0.24 -14.21 1.65
CA ARG A 231 -0.88 -14.24 0.70
C ARG A 231 -1.18 -12.85 0.12
N TRP A 232 -1.73 -12.85 -1.09
CA TRP A 232 -2.49 -11.72 -1.59
C TRP A 232 -3.97 -11.86 -1.15
N LEU A 233 -4.59 -10.77 -0.76
CA LEU A 233 -5.92 -10.73 -0.15
C LEU A 233 -6.73 -9.60 -0.78
N VAL A 234 -7.98 -9.87 -1.13
CA VAL A 234 -8.91 -8.88 -1.69
C VAL A 234 -9.47 -8.03 -0.56
N VAL A 235 -9.32 -6.72 -0.64
CA VAL A 235 -9.75 -5.78 0.41
C VAL A 235 -11.22 -5.95 0.73
N ALA A 236 -12.11 -5.99 -0.28
CA ALA A 236 -13.54 -6.13 -0.07
C ALA A 236 -13.94 -7.50 0.53
N ALA A 237 -13.16 -8.57 0.27
CA ALA A 237 -13.40 -9.87 0.90
C ALA A 237 -13.03 -9.83 2.39
N LEU A 238 -11.85 -9.32 2.72
CA LEU A 238 -11.43 -9.12 4.13
C LEU A 238 -12.40 -8.21 4.88
N ALA A 239 -12.89 -7.15 4.24
CA ALA A 239 -13.89 -6.28 4.84
C ALA A 239 -15.15 -7.04 5.23
N GLY A 240 -15.61 -7.98 4.38
CA GLY A 240 -16.70 -8.88 4.70
C GLY A 240 -16.41 -9.77 5.90
N ASP A 241 -15.21 -10.37 5.95
CA ASP A 241 -14.78 -11.24 7.06
C ASP A 241 -14.72 -10.49 8.39
N TYR A 242 -14.33 -9.22 8.38
CA TYR A 242 -14.24 -8.35 9.57
C TYR A 242 -15.52 -7.52 9.85
N GLY A 243 -16.56 -7.63 9.03
CA GLY A 243 -17.79 -6.83 9.18
C GLY A 243 -17.59 -5.33 8.94
N ILE A 244 -16.67 -4.95 8.06
CA ILE A 244 -16.30 -3.56 7.76
C ILE A 244 -17.05 -3.07 6.53
N THR A 245 -17.65 -1.89 6.64
CA THR A 245 -18.23 -1.16 5.50
C THR A 245 -17.36 0.03 5.10
N ASP A 246 -17.58 0.56 3.91
CA ASP A 246 -16.95 1.81 3.46
C ASP A 246 -17.50 3.02 4.26
N ILE A 247 -16.90 4.18 4.08
CA ILE A 247 -17.28 5.43 4.82
C ILE A 247 -18.72 5.86 4.55
N ASP A 248 -19.29 5.46 3.41
CA ASP A 248 -20.69 5.73 3.04
C ASP A 248 -21.65 4.59 3.50
N GLY A 249 -21.17 3.62 4.27
CA GLY A 249 -21.92 2.48 4.78
C GLY A 249 -22.11 1.33 3.78
N LYS A 250 -21.58 1.45 2.56
CA LYS A 250 -21.65 0.38 1.55
C LYS A 250 -20.67 -0.74 1.85
N GLN A 251 -21.02 -1.94 1.38
CA GLN A 251 -20.13 -3.10 1.32
C GLN A 251 -19.77 -3.35 -0.14
N PRO A 252 -18.58 -2.93 -0.59
CA PRO A 252 -18.12 -3.23 -1.94
C PRO A 252 -18.09 -4.76 -2.18
N ARG A 253 -18.51 -5.19 -3.35
CA ARG A 253 -18.49 -6.60 -3.73
C ARG A 253 -17.04 -7.04 -3.99
N PRO A 254 -16.56 -8.13 -3.37
CA PRO A 254 -15.25 -8.69 -3.67
C PRO A 254 -15.14 -9.06 -5.15
N LEU A 255 -14.06 -8.60 -5.79
CA LEU A 255 -13.72 -9.02 -7.15
C LEU A 255 -13.02 -10.39 -7.14
N THR A 256 -13.21 -11.16 -8.21
CA THR A 256 -12.55 -12.43 -8.48
C THR A 256 -11.79 -12.38 -9.79
N LEU A 257 -11.02 -13.43 -10.12
CA LEU A 257 -10.34 -13.54 -11.41
C LEU A 257 -11.31 -13.53 -12.61
N ALA A 258 -12.59 -13.86 -12.40
CA ALA A 258 -13.60 -13.82 -13.44
C ALA A 258 -14.14 -12.41 -13.70
N ASP A 259 -14.07 -11.53 -12.70
CA ASP A 259 -14.58 -10.14 -12.79
C ASP A 259 -13.56 -9.17 -13.42
N VAL A 260 -12.30 -9.55 -13.54
CA VAL A 260 -11.18 -8.67 -13.93
C VAL A 260 -10.51 -9.10 -15.23
#